data_4afbc0f31289cb584324462414661767
#
_entry.id   4afbc0f31289cb584324462414661767
#
_cell.length_a   1.000
_cell.length_b   1.000
_cell.length_c   1.000
_cell.angle_alpha   90.00
_cell.angle_beta   90.00
_cell.angle_gamma   90.00
#
_symmetry.space_group_name_H-M   'P 1'
#
loop_
_entity.id
_entity.type
_entity.pdbx_description
1 polymer ?
#
loop_
_entity_poly.entity_id
_entity_poly.type
_entity_poly.pdbx_seq_one_letter_code
_entity_poly.pdbx_strand_id
1 'polypeptide(L)'
;MERHYSYPKFADWLRNEIQTENDPSFAVRVLKRVVSDIRDIPEDEEFLLAHSAPQSTGDTDWDRLIRAAAEMTYSDRFAGSKLEWFEEQEEPPLQWFYPTSRRSRFAFNLERTPAPFRDRKVCLGEGNLRTAKDHDRPWNVYKLSYTGGSDGREAVSPLRGGLSPSAADSGGVS
;
A
#
# COMPACT_ATOMS: atom_id res chain seq x y z
N MET A 1 4.93 -9.68 -26.44
CA MET A 1 5.41 -10.03 -25.11
C MET A 1 4.53 -9.40 -24.08
N GLU A 2 3.78 -10.22 -23.40
CA GLU A 2 2.85 -9.69 -22.44
C GLU A 2 3.58 -9.27 -21.19
N ARG A 3 3.69 -8.00 -21.01
CA ARG A 3 4.24 -7.44 -19.79
C ARG A 3 3.12 -6.85 -18.94
N HIS A 4 1.97 -7.45 -19.04
CA HIS A 4 0.84 -6.80 -18.39
C HIS A 4 0.74 -7.22 -16.94
N TYR A 5 1.45 -6.51 -16.13
CA TYR A 5 1.15 -6.53 -14.72
C TYR A 5 -0.16 -5.76 -14.53
N SER A 6 -1.00 -6.30 -13.70
CA SER A 6 -2.27 -5.67 -13.36
C SER A 6 -2.56 -5.97 -11.90
N TYR A 7 -3.45 -5.21 -11.31
CA TYR A 7 -3.83 -5.46 -9.92
C TYR A 7 -4.51 -6.82 -9.74
N PRO A 8 -5.40 -7.27 -10.65
CA PRO A 8 -5.92 -8.63 -10.54
C PRO A 8 -4.83 -9.71 -10.57
N LYS A 9 -3.84 -9.59 -11.44
CA LYS A 9 -2.75 -10.56 -11.49
C LYS A 9 -1.89 -10.53 -10.26
N PHE A 10 -1.59 -9.35 -9.74
CA PHE A 10 -0.86 -9.22 -8.49
C PHE A 10 -1.61 -9.87 -7.33
N ALA A 11 -2.91 -9.62 -7.22
CA ALA A 11 -3.72 -10.22 -6.18
C ALA A 11 -3.74 -11.74 -6.25
N ASP A 12 -3.83 -12.29 -7.46
CA ASP A 12 -3.80 -13.74 -7.66
C ASP A 12 -2.46 -14.33 -7.24
N TRP A 13 -1.37 -13.71 -7.64
CA TRP A 13 -0.03 -14.11 -7.23
C TRP A 13 0.10 -14.05 -5.70
N LEU A 14 -0.33 -12.93 -5.11
CA LEU A 14 -0.19 -12.71 -3.68
C LEU A 14 -1.00 -13.72 -2.85
N ARG A 15 -2.17 -14.10 -3.33
CA ARG A 15 -2.99 -15.10 -2.66
C ARG A 15 -2.25 -16.41 -2.44
N ASN A 16 -1.47 -16.80 -3.42
CA ASN A 16 -0.65 -18.01 -3.30
C ASN A 16 0.57 -17.78 -2.41
N GLU A 17 1.21 -16.61 -2.51
CA GLU A 17 2.38 -16.30 -1.70
C GLU A 17 2.07 -16.18 -0.21
N ILE A 18 0.96 -15.59 0.13
CA ILE A 18 0.54 -15.47 1.52
C ILE A 18 0.46 -16.84 2.18
N GLN A 19 0.02 -17.83 1.43
CA GLN A 19 -0.13 -19.19 1.96
C GLN A 19 1.19 -19.92 2.12
N THR A 20 2.21 -19.58 1.32
CA THR A 20 3.44 -20.34 1.29
C THR A 20 4.60 -19.67 1.99
N GLU A 21 4.83 -18.41 1.72
CA GLU A 21 6.06 -17.75 2.18
C GLU A 21 5.85 -16.75 3.30
N ASN A 22 4.80 -16.02 3.25
CA ASN A 22 4.50 -14.99 4.24
C ASN A 22 5.62 -13.96 4.45
N ASP A 23 6.23 -13.51 3.35
CA ASP A 23 7.23 -12.45 3.41
C ASP A 23 6.65 -11.14 2.86
N PRO A 24 6.16 -10.25 3.75
CA PRO A 24 5.56 -8.99 3.31
C PRO A 24 6.52 -8.08 2.55
N SER A 25 7.78 -8.08 2.94
CA SER A 25 8.78 -7.24 2.27
C SER A 25 9.01 -7.66 0.82
N PHE A 26 9.00 -8.96 0.58
CA PHE A 26 9.11 -9.46 -0.78
C PHE A 26 7.88 -9.08 -1.61
N ALA A 27 6.70 -9.22 -1.03
CA ALA A 27 5.47 -8.85 -1.73
C ALA A 27 5.45 -7.35 -2.07
N VAL A 28 5.97 -6.49 -1.21
CA VAL A 28 6.09 -5.06 -1.49
C VAL A 28 7.05 -4.82 -2.66
N ARG A 29 8.15 -5.57 -2.75
CA ARG A 29 9.07 -5.44 -3.90
C ARG A 29 8.41 -5.84 -5.20
N VAL A 30 7.58 -6.87 -5.19
CA VAL A 30 6.81 -7.26 -6.37
C VAL A 30 5.80 -6.17 -6.73
N LEU A 31 5.08 -5.65 -5.75
CA LEU A 31 4.14 -4.57 -5.96
C LEU A 31 4.81 -3.32 -6.54
N LYS A 32 5.99 -2.99 -6.06
CA LYS A 32 6.79 -1.89 -6.58
C LYS A 32 6.98 -2.03 -8.10
N ARG A 33 7.28 -3.23 -8.57
CA ARG A 33 7.44 -3.50 -10.00
C ARG A 33 6.11 -3.36 -10.72
N VAL A 34 5.06 -3.91 -10.15
CA VAL A 34 3.71 -3.83 -10.73
C VAL A 34 3.29 -2.36 -10.90
N VAL A 35 3.45 -1.56 -9.87
CA VAL A 35 3.10 -0.13 -9.90
C VAL A 35 3.90 0.59 -10.98
N SER A 36 5.21 0.32 -11.06
CA SER A 36 6.05 0.95 -12.06
C SER A 36 5.62 0.58 -13.47
N ASP A 37 5.33 -0.70 -13.70
CA ASP A 37 4.93 -1.17 -15.03
C ASP A 37 3.55 -0.62 -15.42
N ILE A 38 2.62 -0.53 -14.48
CA ILE A 38 1.30 0.07 -14.73
C ILE A 38 1.43 1.54 -15.12
N ARG A 39 2.31 2.27 -14.44
CA ARG A 39 2.55 3.69 -14.77
C ARG A 39 3.10 3.88 -16.18
N ASP A 40 3.78 2.89 -16.71
CA ASP A 40 4.37 2.96 -18.04
C ASP A 40 3.41 2.55 -19.15
N ILE A 41 2.21 2.06 -18.84
CA ILE A 41 1.24 1.66 -19.88
C ILE A 41 0.83 2.91 -20.66
N PRO A 42 1.08 2.94 -21.99
CA PRO A 42 0.78 4.14 -22.76
C PRO A 42 -0.70 4.30 -23.10
N GLU A 43 -1.39 3.20 -23.35
CA GLU A 43 -2.77 3.22 -23.82
C GLU A 43 -3.76 3.24 -22.66
N ASP A 44 -4.72 4.15 -22.72
CA ASP A 44 -5.72 4.28 -21.65
C ASP A 44 -6.53 3.02 -21.46
N GLU A 45 -6.86 2.32 -22.55
CA GLU A 45 -7.64 1.09 -22.45
C GLU A 45 -6.90 0.01 -21.65
N GLU A 46 -5.62 -0.20 -21.93
CA GLU A 46 -4.82 -1.14 -21.17
C GLU A 46 -4.64 -0.71 -19.73
N PHE A 47 -4.46 0.59 -19.52
CA PHE A 47 -4.33 1.14 -18.18
C PHE A 47 -5.60 0.87 -17.36
N LEU A 48 -6.77 1.07 -17.95
CA LEU A 48 -8.04 0.77 -17.30
C LEU A 48 -8.18 -0.71 -16.99
N LEU A 49 -7.76 -1.59 -17.92
CA LEU A 49 -7.79 -3.03 -17.67
C LEU A 49 -6.87 -3.44 -16.52
N ALA A 50 -5.73 -2.80 -16.41
CA ALA A 50 -4.81 -3.07 -15.28
C ALA A 50 -5.42 -2.70 -13.94
N HIS A 51 -6.38 -1.80 -13.94
CA HIS A 51 -7.10 -1.36 -12.73
C HIS A 51 -8.46 -2.06 -12.54
N SER A 52 -8.68 -3.19 -13.20
CA SER A 52 -9.88 -3.98 -12.97
C SER A 52 -9.92 -4.50 -11.55
N ALA A 53 -11.12 -4.69 -11.02
CA ALA A 53 -11.28 -5.16 -9.64
C ALA A 53 -10.69 -6.55 -9.45
N PRO A 54 -9.75 -6.72 -8.54
CA PRO A 54 -9.20 -8.04 -8.26
C PRO A 54 -10.13 -8.84 -7.35
N GLN A 55 -9.93 -10.15 -7.35
CA GLN A 55 -10.54 -10.97 -6.31
C GLN A 55 -9.76 -10.78 -5.01
N SER A 56 -10.42 -10.96 -3.89
CA SER A 56 -9.77 -10.85 -2.58
C SER A 56 -8.56 -11.79 -2.48
N THR A 57 -7.52 -11.32 -1.86
CA THR A 57 -6.35 -12.13 -1.57
C THR A 57 -6.61 -13.12 -0.43
N GLY A 58 -7.70 -12.93 0.30
CA GLY A 58 -7.96 -13.66 1.54
C GLY A 58 -7.42 -12.96 2.78
N ASP A 59 -6.72 -11.85 2.60
CA ASP A 59 -6.20 -11.03 3.69
C ASP A 59 -6.68 -9.60 3.51
N THR A 60 -7.48 -9.13 4.45
CA THR A 60 -8.10 -7.81 4.34
C THR A 60 -7.09 -6.67 4.33
N ASP A 61 -5.96 -6.83 5.00
CA ASP A 61 -4.92 -5.81 5.01
C ASP A 61 -4.28 -5.65 3.64
N TRP A 62 -4.00 -6.77 2.98
CA TRP A 62 -3.47 -6.73 1.62
C TRP A 62 -4.49 -6.23 0.62
N ASP A 63 -5.75 -6.57 0.82
CA ASP A 63 -6.82 -6.06 -0.05
C ASP A 63 -6.91 -4.54 0.03
N ARG A 64 -6.79 -3.97 1.25
CA ARG A 64 -6.76 -2.52 1.43
C ARG A 64 -5.54 -1.89 0.76
N LEU A 65 -4.39 -2.54 0.88
CA LEU A 65 -3.17 -2.05 0.26
C LEU A 65 -3.29 -2.03 -1.27
N ILE A 66 -3.86 -3.07 -1.85
CA ILE A 66 -4.06 -3.13 -3.30
C ILE A 66 -5.02 -2.02 -3.76
N ARG A 67 -6.11 -1.80 -3.03
CA ARG A 67 -7.02 -0.69 -3.35
C ARG A 67 -6.30 0.65 -3.31
N ALA A 68 -5.47 0.85 -2.30
CA ALA A 68 -4.72 2.09 -2.17
C ALA A 68 -3.75 2.29 -3.33
N ALA A 69 -3.02 1.25 -3.71
CA ALA A 69 -2.08 1.32 -4.82
C ALA A 69 -2.79 1.61 -6.14
N ALA A 70 -3.93 0.96 -6.35
CA ALA A 70 -4.71 1.16 -7.55
C ALA A 70 -5.28 2.58 -7.61
N GLU A 71 -5.81 3.09 -6.51
CA GLU A 71 -6.31 4.46 -6.47
C GLU A 71 -5.19 5.46 -6.74
N MET A 72 -4.02 5.25 -6.16
CA MET A 72 -2.88 6.13 -6.36
C MET A 72 -2.46 6.19 -7.84
N THR A 73 -2.26 5.05 -8.48
CA THR A 73 -1.83 5.02 -9.88
C THR A 73 -2.93 5.48 -10.83
N TYR A 74 -4.18 5.17 -10.52
CA TYR A 74 -5.31 5.62 -11.32
C TYR A 74 -5.40 7.15 -11.32
N SER A 75 -5.22 7.77 -10.16
CA SER A 75 -5.30 9.22 -10.04
C SER A 75 -4.14 9.94 -10.71
N ASP A 76 -3.04 9.27 -10.98
CA ASP A 76 -1.96 9.87 -11.76
C ASP A 76 -2.40 10.23 -13.18
N ARG A 77 -3.35 9.50 -13.73
CA ARG A 77 -3.83 9.72 -15.09
C ARG A 77 -5.23 10.28 -15.15
N PHE A 78 -6.10 9.87 -14.25
CA PHE A 78 -7.50 10.29 -14.21
C PHE A 78 -7.80 10.98 -12.89
N ALA A 79 -7.12 12.10 -12.66
CA ALA A 79 -7.28 12.86 -11.42
C ALA A 79 -8.74 13.31 -11.24
N GLY A 80 -9.23 13.18 -10.03
CA GLY A 80 -10.60 13.56 -9.70
C GLY A 80 -11.65 12.50 -10.03
N SER A 81 -11.23 11.36 -10.55
CA SER A 81 -12.09 10.23 -10.87
C SER A 81 -11.69 9.02 -10.06
N LYS A 82 -12.63 8.19 -9.70
CA LYS A 82 -12.39 6.96 -8.93
C LYS A 82 -13.20 5.83 -9.50
N LEU A 83 -12.65 4.62 -9.43
CA LEU A 83 -13.40 3.42 -9.75
C LEU A 83 -14.18 2.98 -8.52
N GLU A 84 -15.34 2.38 -8.73
CA GLU A 84 -16.23 1.99 -7.66
C GLU A 84 -15.56 1.09 -6.64
N TRP A 85 -14.79 0.11 -7.09
CA TRP A 85 -14.19 -0.86 -6.19
C TRP A 85 -13.11 -0.28 -5.27
N PHE A 86 -12.62 0.93 -5.53
CA PHE A 86 -11.68 1.57 -4.62
C PHE A 86 -12.34 1.88 -3.27
N GLU A 87 -13.65 2.05 -3.26
CA GLU A 87 -14.38 2.44 -2.07
C GLU A 87 -15.03 1.27 -1.33
N GLU A 88 -14.87 0.07 -1.83
CA GLU A 88 -15.40 -1.09 -1.16
C GLU A 88 -14.67 -1.32 0.15
N GLN A 89 -15.29 -0.91 1.23
CA GLN A 89 -14.79 -1.17 2.57
C GLN A 89 -15.94 -1.70 3.40
N GLU A 90 -15.74 -2.86 3.95
CA GLU A 90 -16.76 -3.45 4.80
C GLU A 90 -16.77 -2.80 6.18
N GLU A 91 -15.62 -2.71 6.80
CA GLU A 91 -15.49 -2.11 8.11
C GLU A 91 -14.18 -1.32 8.20
N PRO A 92 -14.15 -0.23 8.99
CA PRO A 92 -12.91 0.49 9.20
C PRO A 92 -11.88 -0.40 9.88
N PRO A 93 -10.66 -0.45 9.39
CA PRO A 93 -9.64 -1.25 10.02
C PRO A 93 -9.27 -0.71 11.40
N LEU A 94 -9.08 -1.62 12.33
CA LEU A 94 -8.71 -1.26 13.71
C LEU A 94 -7.22 -0.99 13.85
N GLN A 95 -6.41 -1.61 13.02
CA GLN A 95 -4.96 -1.56 13.15
C GLN A 95 -4.30 -1.05 11.89
N TRP A 96 -3.16 -0.43 12.06
CA TRP A 96 -2.30 -0.07 10.95
C TRP A 96 -1.65 -1.33 10.37
N PHE A 97 -1.66 -1.43 9.05
CA PHE A 97 -0.90 -2.44 8.34
C PHE A 97 0.42 -1.83 7.89
N TYR A 98 1.52 -2.40 8.36
CA TYR A 98 2.85 -1.96 8.02
C TYR A 98 3.63 -3.12 7.40
N PRO A 99 3.59 -3.29 6.08
CA PRO A 99 4.17 -4.46 5.43
C PRO A 99 5.69 -4.47 5.34
N THR A 100 6.34 -3.35 5.56
CA THR A 100 7.80 -3.31 5.57
C THR A 100 8.33 -3.51 6.97
N SER A 101 9.52 -4.00 7.06
CA SER A 101 9.95 -4.74 8.24
C SER A 101 10.49 -3.98 9.44
N ARG A 102 10.71 -2.71 9.39
CA ARG A 102 11.38 -2.06 10.52
C ARG A 102 10.45 -1.14 11.28
N ARG A 103 10.03 -1.60 12.42
CA ARG A 103 9.16 -0.83 13.31
C ARG A 103 9.70 0.56 13.62
N SER A 104 11.00 0.69 13.77
CA SER A 104 11.64 1.97 14.04
C SER A 104 11.48 2.99 12.90
N ARG A 105 11.09 2.52 11.73
CA ARG A 105 10.86 3.39 10.59
C ARG A 105 9.39 3.69 10.32
N PHE A 106 8.53 3.31 11.23
CA PHE A 106 7.10 3.52 11.03
C PHE A 106 6.78 5.00 10.81
N ALA A 107 7.22 5.87 11.71
CA ALA A 107 6.96 7.30 11.60
C ALA A 107 7.53 7.90 10.31
N PHE A 108 8.73 7.49 9.93
CA PHE A 108 9.36 7.93 8.70
C PHE A 108 8.52 7.53 7.48
N ASN A 109 8.06 6.29 7.44
CA ASN A 109 7.23 5.81 6.35
C ASN A 109 5.85 6.45 6.35
N LEU A 110 5.28 6.65 7.52
CA LEU A 110 3.95 7.25 7.65
C LEU A 110 3.91 8.66 7.05
N GLU A 111 4.92 9.46 7.33
CA GLU A 111 5.03 10.81 6.77
C GLU A 111 5.09 10.82 5.24
N ARG A 112 5.59 9.75 4.65
CA ARG A 112 5.79 9.61 3.22
C ARG A 112 4.74 8.73 2.55
N THR A 113 3.75 8.32 3.31
CA THR A 113 2.68 7.46 2.81
C THR A 113 1.64 8.31 2.09
N PRO A 114 1.32 7.98 0.84
CA PRO A 114 0.26 8.68 0.11
C PRO A 114 -1.11 8.55 0.77
N ALA A 115 -1.96 9.54 0.57
CA ALA A 115 -3.27 9.58 1.19
C ALA A 115 -4.12 8.32 0.98
N PRO A 116 -4.18 7.74 -0.23
CA PRO A 116 -4.98 6.52 -0.41
C PRO A 116 -4.60 5.39 0.54
N PHE A 117 -3.31 5.28 0.87
CA PHE A 117 -2.84 4.27 1.82
C PHE A 117 -3.18 4.67 3.25
N ARG A 118 -2.92 5.93 3.62
CA ARG A 118 -3.20 6.40 4.98
C ARG A 118 -4.67 6.34 5.33
N ASP A 119 -5.52 6.69 4.39
CA ASP A 119 -6.96 6.65 4.59
C ASP A 119 -7.46 5.23 4.89
N ARG A 120 -6.70 4.24 4.46
CA ARG A 120 -7.01 2.84 4.71
C ARG A 120 -6.16 2.21 5.81
N LYS A 121 -5.46 3.04 6.58
CA LYS A 121 -4.54 2.58 7.64
C LYS A 121 -3.47 1.62 7.13
N VAL A 122 -2.92 1.92 5.97
CA VAL A 122 -1.75 1.22 5.45
C VAL A 122 -0.57 2.20 5.50
N CYS A 123 0.48 1.81 6.21
CA CYS A 123 1.69 2.61 6.29
C CYS A 123 2.69 2.07 5.27
N LEU A 124 2.84 2.80 4.18
CA LEU A 124 3.78 2.41 3.12
C LEU A 124 4.29 3.67 2.43
N GLY A 125 5.49 4.07 2.77
CA GLY A 125 6.11 5.25 2.17
C GLY A 125 6.24 5.11 0.66
N GLU A 126 6.00 6.18 -0.05
CA GLU A 126 5.98 6.17 -1.52
C GLU A 126 7.27 5.63 -2.13
N GLY A 127 8.41 5.86 -1.49
CA GLY A 127 9.69 5.34 -1.96
C GLY A 127 9.72 3.82 -2.11
N ASN A 128 8.91 3.11 -1.36
CA ASN A 128 8.81 1.65 -1.47
C ASN A 128 8.14 1.21 -2.77
N LEU A 129 7.49 2.13 -3.47
CA LEU A 129 6.77 1.85 -4.70
C LEU A 129 7.37 2.55 -5.93
N ARG A 130 8.58 3.07 -5.81
CA ARG A 130 9.26 3.74 -6.91
C ARG A 130 10.49 2.94 -7.33
N THR A 131 10.67 2.86 -8.64
CA THR A 131 11.87 2.25 -9.24
C THR A 131 12.73 3.35 -9.83
N ALA A 132 13.89 2.99 -10.36
CA ALA A 132 14.76 3.94 -11.04
C ALA A 132 14.07 4.65 -12.21
N LYS A 133 13.12 3.99 -12.85
CA LYS A 133 12.37 4.59 -13.96
C LYS A 133 11.47 5.74 -13.50
N ASP A 134 11.13 5.76 -12.23
CA ASP A 134 10.21 6.76 -11.69
C ASP A 134 10.95 8.00 -11.14
N HIS A 135 12.24 8.09 -11.38
CA HIS A 135 13.07 9.15 -10.83
C HIS A 135 12.52 10.55 -11.08
N ASP A 136 12.03 10.79 -12.28
CA ASP A 136 11.53 12.12 -12.66
C ASP A 136 10.05 12.34 -12.35
N ARG A 137 9.37 11.35 -11.80
CA ARG A 137 7.96 11.52 -11.45
C ARG A 137 7.83 12.36 -10.18
N PRO A 138 6.90 13.29 -10.13
CA PRO A 138 6.67 14.06 -8.91
C PRO A 138 6.35 13.15 -7.75
N TRP A 139 6.76 13.55 -6.57
CA TRP A 139 6.39 12.85 -5.34
C TRP A 139 5.02 13.33 -4.90
N ASN A 140 4.19 12.38 -4.48
CA ASN A 140 2.92 12.70 -3.84
C ASN A 140 3.21 12.99 -2.37
N VAL A 141 3.76 14.17 -2.12
CA VAL A 141 4.11 14.54 -0.75
C VAL A 141 2.84 14.98 -0.03
N TYR A 142 2.34 14.12 0.79
CA TYR A 142 1.22 14.47 1.64
C TYR A 142 1.78 14.98 2.96
N LYS A 143 1.72 16.26 3.12
CA LYS A 143 2.00 16.83 4.43
C LYS A 143 0.88 16.41 5.35
N LEU A 144 1.23 15.66 6.36
CA LEU A 144 0.34 15.50 7.48
C LEU A 144 0.08 16.88 8.03
N SER A 145 -1.11 17.36 7.88
CA SER A 145 -1.50 18.54 8.60
C SER A 145 -1.65 18.10 10.04
N TYR A 146 -0.66 18.38 10.80
CA TYR A 146 -0.75 18.21 12.24
C TYR A 146 -1.67 19.29 12.77
N THR A 147 -2.90 18.90 12.94
CA THR A 147 -3.77 19.73 13.72
C THR A 147 -3.83 19.08 15.09
N GLY A 148 -3.23 19.71 16.04
CA GLY A 148 -3.40 19.23 17.38
C GLY A 148 -2.52 18.06 17.75
N GLY A 149 -1.49 18.31 18.19
CA GLY A 149 -0.42 17.49 18.44
C GLY A 149 -0.50 16.17 19.13
N SER A 150 -1.45 15.86 19.87
CA SER A 150 -1.40 14.61 20.61
C SER A 150 -1.83 13.41 19.82
N ASP A 151 -2.46 13.65 18.72
CA ASP A 151 -3.13 12.56 18.04
C ASP A 151 -2.22 11.59 17.34
N GLY A 152 -1.05 12.05 17.01
CA GLY A 152 -0.10 11.18 16.32
C GLY A 152 0.31 9.95 17.09
N ARG A 153 0.17 9.98 18.39
CA ARG A 153 0.58 8.84 19.20
C ARG A 153 -0.38 7.68 19.08
N GLU A 154 -1.63 7.97 18.98
CA GLU A 154 -2.61 6.91 18.87
C GLU A 154 -2.54 6.21 17.54
N ALA A 155 -2.16 6.93 16.51
CA ALA A 155 -2.09 6.36 15.19
C ALA A 155 -1.01 5.29 15.05
N VAL A 156 -0.09 5.20 15.98
CA VAL A 156 1.03 4.28 15.85
C VAL A 156 0.74 2.92 16.42
N SER A 157 -0.20 2.79 17.27
CA SER A 157 -0.50 1.56 17.97
C SER A 157 -1.94 1.14 17.72
N PRO A 158 -2.22 -0.14 17.52
CA PRO A 158 -1.32 -1.26 17.36
C PRO A 158 -0.85 -1.43 15.93
N LEU A 159 0.24 -2.11 15.76
CA LEU A 159 0.79 -2.40 14.44
C LEU A 159 0.51 -3.83 14.04
N ARG A 160 0.28 -4.00 12.76
CA ARG A 160 0.27 -5.30 12.15
C ARG A 160 1.18 -5.26 10.94
N GLY A 161 1.80 -6.35 10.64
CA GLY A 161 2.72 -6.44 9.51
C GLY A 161 3.92 -7.26 9.85
N GLY A 162 4.95 -7.13 9.11
CA GLY A 162 6.08 -8.01 9.21
C GLY A 162 6.79 -8.12 10.52
N LEU A 163 6.47 -7.36 11.52
CA LEU A 163 7.18 -7.49 12.74
C LEU A 163 6.51 -8.38 13.70
N SER A 164 7.27 -9.22 14.19
CA SER A 164 6.83 -10.00 15.24
C SER A 164 6.74 -9.17 16.43
N PRO A 165 5.77 -9.41 17.08
CA PRO A 165 5.52 -8.68 18.14
C PRO A 165 6.35 -8.78 19.19
N SER A 166 6.78 -9.63 19.24
CA SER A 166 7.45 -9.80 20.26
C SER A 166 7.84 -8.78 20.89
N ALA A 167 8.09 -8.29 20.42
CA ALA A 167 8.54 -7.46 21.02
C ALA A 167 8.05 -7.09 22.08
N ALA A 168 7.48 -7.32 22.12
CA ALA A 168 7.04 -6.96 22.98
C ALA A 168 7.46 -6.60 23.93
N ASP A 169 7.81 -6.45 23.92
CA ASP A 169 8.06 -6.04 24.61
C ASP A 169 8.03 -5.56 25.56
N SER A 170 7.70 -5.82 25.81
CA SER A 170 7.54 -5.47 26.53
C SER A 170 7.80 -4.93 27.36
N GLY A 171 8.08 -5.01 27.45
CA GLY A 171 8.28 -4.74 28.27
C GLY A 171 8.36 -3.95 28.97
N GLY A 172 8.37 -3.53 28.86
CA GLY A 172 8.45 -2.74 29.43
C GLY A 172 8.17 -2.43 30.48
N VAL A 173 8.05 -2.55 30.90
CA VAL A 173 7.67 -2.22 31.70
C VAL A 173 7.97 -1.87 32.67
N SER A 174 7.98 -1.66 33.02
CA SER A 174 8.06 -1.31 33.99
C SER A 174 8.09 -0.54 34.45
#